data_da3bc179891f6f5d06cb5ba552268cfe
#
_entry.id   da3bc179891f6f5d06cb5ba552268cfe
#
_cell.length_a   1.000
_cell.length_b   1.000
_cell.length_c   1.000
_cell.angle_alpha   90.00
_cell.angle_beta   90.00
_cell.angle_gamma   90.00
#
_symmetry.space_group_name_H-M   'P 1'
#
loop_
_entity.id
_entity.type
_entity.pdbx_description
1 polymer ?
#
loop_
_entity_poly.entity_id
_entity_poly.type
_entity_poly.pdbx_seq_one_letter_code
_entity_poly.pdbx_strand_id
1 'polypeptide(L)'
;FSWSLKHQLRKTDPTADLRRLLPEERVTEILASSMPTNRILLLAGNEIGQLREAGKLSDITYGLMDNKLDELAHVLGGCERLATTPVPFAYTLILQRTVYLFCTLLPFALVGDLHYMTPFVSVFISYTFLSWDSLAEELEDPFGTAANDLPLNAMCNTIERNLLDMTGQHPLPETLRPDRYFNLT
;
A
#
# COMPACT_ATOMS: atom_id res chain seq x y z
N PHE A 1 13.35 0.79 5.96
CA PHE A 1 12.29 1.71 5.54
C PHE A 1 11.06 0.96 5.02
N SER A 2 11.14 0.19 3.91
CA SER A 2 9.99 -0.49 3.27
C SER A 2 9.20 -1.40 4.22
N TRP A 3 9.87 -2.21 5.05
CA TRP A 3 9.21 -3.03 6.08
C TRP A 3 8.46 -2.19 7.12
N SER A 4 9.07 -1.09 7.59
CA SER A 4 8.41 -0.18 8.54
C SER A 4 7.19 0.50 7.89
N LEU A 5 7.31 0.94 6.64
CA LEU A 5 6.21 1.53 5.88
C LEU A 5 5.05 0.54 5.71
N LYS A 6 5.34 -0.71 5.33
CA LYS A 6 4.32 -1.77 5.24
C LYS A 6 3.53 -1.90 6.55
N HIS A 7 4.24 -1.98 7.68
CA HIS A 7 3.58 -2.11 8.98
C HIS A 7 2.77 -0.88 9.37
N GLN A 8 3.25 0.32 9.02
CA GLN A 8 2.52 1.56 9.23
C GLN A 8 1.22 1.61 8.42
N LEU A 9 1.25 1.21 7.15
CA LEU A 9 0.06 1.17 6.28
C LEU A 9 -0.96 0.12 6.72
N ARG A 10 -0.50 -1.06 7.16
CA ARG A 10 -1.34 -2.16 7.67
C ARG A 10 -1.69 -2.04 9.15
N LYS A 11 -1.20 -1.02 9.85
CA LYS A 11 -1.37 -0.81 11.29
C LYS A 11 -0.96 -2.05 12.12
N THR A 12 0.15 -2.68 11.74
CA THR A 12 0.73 -3.87 12.38
C THR A 12 2.05 -3.52 13.09
N ASP A 13 2.57 -4.42 13.93
CA ASP A 13 3.81 -4.21 14.69
C ASP A 13 5.05 -4.46 13.83
N PRO A 14 5.93 -3.46 13.63
CA PRO A 14 7.17 -3.59 12.86
C PRO A 14 8.33 -4.25 13.62
N THR A 15 8.18 -4.53 14.90
CA THR A 15 9.28 -4.88 15.83
C THR A 15 10.09 -6.08 15.33
N ALA A 16 9.43 -7.13 14.85
CA ALA A 16 10.10 -8.35 14.39
C ALA A 16 11.01 -8.10 13.17
N ASP A 17 10.49 -7.38 12.18
CA ASP A 17 11.22 -7.06 10.95
C ASP A 17 12.36 -6.06 11.23
N LEU A 18 12.14 -5.08 12.11
CA LEU A 18 13.19 -4.13 12.48
C LEU A 18 14.33 -4.79 13.25
N ARG A 19 14.06 -5.69 14.21
CA ARG A 19 15.08 -6.44 14.94
C ARG A 19 15.90 -7.36 14.05
N ARG A 20 15.33 -7.87 12.99
CA ARG A 20 16.04 -8.68 12.01
C ARG A 20 17.05 -7.86 11.19
N LEU A 21 16.76 -6.59 10.97
CA LEU A 21 17.49 -5.73 10.04
C LEU A 21 18.43 -4.72 10.72
N LEU A 22 18.17 -4.38 11.99
CA LEU A 22 18.84 -3.29 12.68
C LEU A 22 19.33 -3.73 14.07
N PRO A 23 20.41 -3.12 14.60
CA PRO A 23 20.85 -3.31 15.99
C PRO A 23 19.76 -2.88 16.98
N GLU A 24 19.68 -3.55 18.14
CA GLU A 24 18.63 -3.34 19.17
C GLU A 24 18.55 -1.89 19.66
N GLU A 25 19.70 -1.19 19.77
CA GLU A 25 19.73 0.23 20.16
C GLU A 25 18.93 1.10 19.18
N ARG A 26 19.12 0.86 17.87
CA ARG A 26 18.39 1.57 16.81
C ARG A 26 16.92 1.21 16.78
N VAL A 27 16.59 -0.06 17.02
CA VAL A 27 15.20 -0.51 17.08
C VAL A 27 14.48 0.20 18.22
N THR A 28 15.09 0.25 19.40
CA THR A 28 14.52 0.92 20.57
C THR A 28 14.29 2.41 20.31
N GLU A 29 15.24 3.08 19.67
CA GLU A 29 15.13 4.49 19.29
C GLU A 29 13.99 4.73 18.28
N ILE A 30 13.86 3.86 17.30
CA ILE A 30 12.83 3.97 16.27
C ILE A 30 11.43 3.72 16.86
N LEU A 31 11.29 2.69 17.68
CA LEU A 31 10.00 2.32 18.29
C LEU A 31 9.56 3.29 19.40
N ALA A 32 10.45 4.07 19.98
CA ALA A 32 10.12 5.14 20.91
C ALA A 32 9.39 6.32 20.23
N SER A 33 9.48 6.40 18.90
CA SER A 33 8.79 7.44 18.11
C SER A 33 7.35 7.03 17.81
N SER A 34 6.43 7.99 17.81
CA SER A 34 5.06 7.81 17.32
C SER A 34 5.00 7.54 15.80
N MET A 35 6.07 7.87 15.07
CA MET A 35 6.20 7.72 13.62
C MET A 35 7.49 6.97 13.28
N PRO A 36 7.53 5.64 13.43
CA PRO A 36 8.75 4.83 13.24
C PRO A 36 9.40 5.00 11.86
N THR A 37 8.59 5.06 10.80
CA THR A 37 9.09 5.18 9.42
C THR A 37 9.77 6.53 9.17
N ASN A 38 9.19 7.62 9.68
CA ASN A 38 9.81 8.95 9.60
C ASN A 38 11.10 9.01 10.42
N ARG A 39 11.12 8.34 11.58
CA ARG A 39 12.33 8.24 12.41
C ARG A 39 13.48 7.55 11.68
N ILE A 40 13.20 6.50 10.90
CA ILE A 40 14.20 5.82 10.06
C ILE A 40 14.80 6.78 9.02
N LEU A 41 13.98 7.59 8.34
CA LEU A 41 14.48 8.57 7.38
C LEU A 41 15.34 9.64 8.04
N LEU A 42 14.94 10.15 9.20
CA LEU A 42 15.72 11.11 9.98
C LEU A 42 17.08 10.54 10.40
N LEU A 43 17.10 9.29 10.87
CA LEU A 43 18.36 8.63 11.25
C LEU A 43 19.29 8.44 10.05
N ALA A 44 18.73 8.05 8.90
CA ALA A 44 19.52 7.93 7.66
C ALA A 44 20.10 9.29 7.24
N GLY A 45 19.33 10.37 7.30
CA GLY A 45 19.82 11.72 7.04
C GLY A 45 20.94 12.15 7.98
N ASN A 46 20.79 11.87 9.28
CA ASN A 46 21.83 12.16 10.27
C ASN A 46 23.14 11.39 9.98
N GLU A 47 23.07 10.11 9.61
CA GLU A 47 24.24 9.31 9.27
C GLU A 47 24.95 9.84 8.01
N ILE A 48 24.18 10.23 6.98
CA ILE A 48 24.74 10.86 5.78
C ILE A 48 25.40 12.20 6.13
N GLY A 49 24.80 13.01 7.01
CA GLY A 49 25.37 14.24 7.53
C GLY A 49 26.70 14.02 8.25
N GLN A 50 26.78 13.04 9.15
CA GLN A 50 28.00 12.66 9.87
C GLN A 50 29.11 12.19 8.91
N LEU A 51 28.77 11.43 7.87
CA LEU A 51 29.73 11.01 6.84
C LEU A 51 30.31 12.20 6.06
N ARG A 52 29.50 13.22 5.81
CA ARG A 52 29.96 14.48 5.20
C ARG A 52 30.87 15.23 6.12
N GLU A 53 30.52 15.43 7.39
CA GLU A 53 31.36 16.10 8.39
C GLU A 53 32.68 15.38 8.61
N ALA A 54 32.70 14.07 8.55
CA ALA A 54 33.90 13.24 8.61
C ALA A 54 34.75 13.29 7.32
N GLY A 55 34.37 14.08 6.31
CA GLY A 55 35.08 14.21 5.04
C GLY A 55 35.00 12.98 4.12
N LYS A 56 34.13 12.03 4.41
CA LYS A 56 33.92 10.80 3.61
C LYS A 56 33.00 10.99 2.42
N LEU A 57 32.21 12.06 2.40
CA LEU A 57 31.31 12.42 1.31
C LEU A 57 31.61 13.83 0.81
N SER A 58 31.62 14.00 -0.51
CA SER A 58 31.66 15.34 -1.12
C SER A 58 30.32 16.04 -0.96
N ASP A 59 30.29 17.37 -1.02
CA ASP A 59 29.05 18.16 -0.96
C ASP A 59 28.07 17.79 -2.08
N ILE A 60 28.60 17.46 -3.26
CA ILE A 60 27.78 17.03 -4.40
C ILE A 60 27.11 15.68 -4.08
N THR A 61 27.87 14.72 -3.59
CA THR A 61 27.35 13.39 -3.24
C THR A 61 26.34 13.49 -2.10
N TYR A 62 26.63 14.32 -1.09
CA TYR A 62 25.69 14.61 0.00
C TYR A 62 24.36 15.12 -0.53
N GLY A 63 24.36 16.14 -1.40
CA GLY A 63 23.15 16.70 -1.98
C GLY A 63 22.36 15.70 -2.81
N LEU A 64 23.04 14.80 -3.55
CA LEU A 64 22.36 13.72 -4.28
C LEU A 64 21.70 12.70 -3.35
N MET A 65 22.33 12.34 -2.23
CA MET A 65 21.77 11.41 -1.25
C MET A 65 20.61 12.04 -0.49
N ASP A 66 20.73 13.32 -0.11
CA ASP A 66 19.68 14.07 0.55
C ASP A 66 18.42 14.17 -0.33
N ASN A 67 18.57 14.48 -1.62
CA ASN A 67 17.47 14.45 -2.58
C ASN A 67 16.78 13.06 -2.66
N LYS A 68 17.54 11.96 -2.49
CA LYS A 68 16.93 10.62 -2.48
C LYS A 68 16.15 10.33 -1.20
N LEU A 69 16.59 10.88 -0.06
CA LEU A 69 15.79 10.83 1.16
C LEU A 69 14.49 11.63 1.04
N ASP A 70 14.53 12.79 0.40
CA ASP A 70 13.34 13.58 0.09
C ASP A 70 12.36 12.82 -0.79
N GLU A 71 12.85 12.14 -1.84
CA GLU A 71 12.00 11.26 -2.67
C GLU A 71 11.32 10.16 -1.82
N LEU A 72 12.05 9.52 -0.90
CA LEU A 72 11.46 8.52 0.00
C LEU A 72 10.44 9.15 0.96
N ALA A 73 10.68 10.35 1.46
CA ALA A 73 9.72 11.08 2.28
C ALA A 73 8.45 11.45 1.50
N HIS A 74 8.58 11.84 0.23
CA HIS A 74 7.45 12.08 -0.66
C HIS A 74 6.61 10.80 -0.91
N VAL A 75 7.27 9.65 -1.14
CA VAL A 75 6.60 8.36 -1.29
C VAL A 75 5.84 7.99 -0.01
N LEU A 76 6.49 8.15 1.16
CA LEU A 76 5.85 7.92 2.46
C LEU A 76 4.59 8.77 2.61
N GLY A 77 4.69 10.09 2.40
CA GLY A 77 3.55 11.00 2.49
C GLY A 77 2.45 10.72 1.46
N GLY A 78 2.81 10.19 0.29
CA GLY A 78 1.87 9.70 -0.73
C GLY A 78 1.09 8.49 -0.24
N CYS A 79 1.79 7.49 0.29
CA CYS A 79 1.17 6.29 0.85
C CYS A 79 0.27 6.60 2.07
N GLU A 80 0.73 7.48 2.96
CA GLU A 80 -0.05 7.93 4.11
C GLU A 80 -1.35 8.62 3.68
N ARG A 81 -1.28 9.50 2.66
CA ARG A 81 -2.48 10.14 2.11
C ARG A 81 -3.46 9.14 1.54
N LEU A 82 -3.01 8.17 0.76
CA LEU A 82 -3.88 7.11 0.23
C LEU A 82 -4.52 6.28 1.34
N ALA A 83 -3.78 5.99 2.43
CA ALA A 83 -4.30 5.21 3.55
C ALA A 83 -5.24 6.00 4.48
N THR A 84 -5.11 7.34 4.54
CA THR A 84 -5.84 8.15 5.53
C THR A 84 -6.93 9.04 4.94
N THR A 85 -6.95 9.20 3.62
CA THR A 85 -7.97 10.01 2.92
C THR A 85 -8.83 9.13 2.01
N PRO A 86 -9.74 8.33 2.58
CA PRO A 86 -10.69 7.55 1.78
C PRO A 86 -11.60 8.48 0.97
N VAL A 87 -12.24 7.91 -0.04
CA VAL A 87 -13.26 8.65 -0.83
C VAL A 87 -14.31 9.22 0.13
N PRO A 88 -14.71 10.50 0.00
CA PRO A 88 -15.71 11.08 0.88
C PRO A 88 -17.00 10.27 0.88
N PHE A 89 -17.46 9.88 2.06
CA PHE A 89 -18.65 9.02 2.26
C PHE A 89 -19.89 9.45 1.44
N ALA A 90 -20.05 10.76 1.21
CA ALA A 90 -21.15 11.27 0.43
C ALA A 90 -21.15 10.76 -1.02
N TYR A 91 -19.98 10.59 -1.64
CA TYR A 91 -19.88 10.07 -3.01
C TYR A 91 -20.27 8.59 -3.07
N THR A 92 -19.72 7.78 -2.17
CA THR A 92 -20.05 6.34 -2.07
C THR A 92 -21.55 6.16 -1.82
N LEU A 93 -22.12 6.92 -0.89
CA LEU A 93 -23.54 6.86 -0.56
C LEU A 93 -24.44 7.23 -1.77
N ILE A 94 -24.11 8.29 -2.51
CA ILE A 94 -24.88 8.73 -3.67
C ILE A 94 -24.79 7.68 -4.78
N LEU A 95 -23.59 7.18 -5.07
CA LEU A 95 -23.39 6.15 -6.10
C LEU A 95 -24.18 4.88 -5.77
N GLN A 96 -24.02 4.34 -4.58
CA GLN A 96 -24.74 3.14 -4.14
C GLN A 96 -26.26 3.32 -4.23
N ARG A 97 -26.79 4.42 -3.68
CA ARG A 97 -28.24 4.68 -3.74
C ARG A 97 -28.73 4.82 -5.17
N THR A 98 -27.96 5.45 -6.04
CA THR A 98 -28.34 5.61 -7.45
C THR A 98 -28.35 4.26 -8.17
N VAL A 99 -27.34 3.41 -7.95
CA VAL A 99 -27.26 2.07 -8.52
C VAL A 99 -28.42 1.21 -8.04
N TYR A 100 -28.72 1.17 -6.74
CA TYR A 100 -29.85 0.41 -6.20
C TYR A 100 -31.17 0.89 -6.73
N LEU A 101 -31.40 2.20 -6.78
CA LEU A 101 -32.63 2.79 -7.34
C LEU A 101 -32.79 2.44 -8.82
N PHE A 102 -31.69 2.58 -9.59
CA PHE A 102 -31.67 2.23 -11.00
C PHE A 102 -32.00 0.75 -11.22
N CYS A 103 -31.33 -0.16 -10.52
CA CYS A 103 -31.61 -1.61 -10.64
C CYS A 103 -33.03 -1.98 -10.24
N THR A 104 -33.61 -1.28 -9.26
CA THR A 104 -35.01 -1.52 -8.83
C THR A 104 -36.03 -1.02 -9.86
N LEU A 105 -35.78 0.13 -10.49
CA LEU A 105 -36.69 0.71 -11.48
C LEU A 105 -36.53 0.11 -12.88
N LEU A 106 -35.39 -0.50 -13.17
CA LEU A 106 -35.06 -1.05 -14.50
C LEU A 106 -36.10 -2.04 -15.04
N PRO A 107 -36.62 -3.02 -14.27
CA PRO A 107 -37.65 -3.94 -14.77
C PRO A 107 -38.93 -3.21 -15.20
N PHE A 108 -39.35 -2.18 -14.46
CA PHE A 108 -40.55 -1.40 -14.78
C PHE A 108 -40.40 -0.59 -16.08
N ALA A 109 -39.17 -0.09 -16.33
CA ALA A 109 -38.88 0.62 -17.57
C ALA A 109 -38.86 -0.32 -18.79
N LEU A 110 -38.40 -1.57 -18.64
CA LEU A 110 -38.20 -2.50 -19.74
C LEU A 110 -39.43 -3.40 -20.05
N VAL A 111 -40.39 -3.50 -19.12
CA VAL A 111 -41.50 -4.45 -19.26
C VAL A 111 -42.38 -4.17 -20.48
N GLY A 112 -42.51 -2.90 -20.89
CA GLY A 112 -43.31 -2.51 -22.06
C GLY A 112 -42.75 -3.02 -23.38
N ASP A 113 -41.43 -3.04 -23.53
CA ASP A 113 -40.77 -3.40 -24.78
C ASP A 113 -40.31 -4.88 -24.81
N LEU A 114 -39.82 -5.40 -23.68
CA LEU A 114 -39.20 -6.73 -23.64
C LEU A 114 -40.12 -7.85 -23.11
N HIS A 115 -41.24 -7.52 -22.52
CA HIS A 115 -42.20 -8.50 -21.98
C HIS A 115 -41.53 -9.63 -21.17
N TYR A 116 -41.58 -10.88 -21.68
CA TYR A 116 -41.01 -12.05 -21.01
C TYR A 116 -39.46 -12.05 -20.88
N MET A 117 -38.76 -11.26 -21.68
CA MET A 117 -37.28 -11.13 -21.59
C MET A 117 -36.85 -10.11 -20.53
N THR A 118 -37.74 -9.29 -20.01
CA THR A 118 -37.46 -8.27 -18.99
C THR A 118 -36.69 -8.81 -17.80
N PRO A 119 -37.07 -9.93 -17.13
CA PRO A 119 -36.36 -10.40 -15.97
C PRO A 119 -34.89 -10.80 -16.29
N PHE A 120 -34.64 -11.43 -17.44
CA PHE A 120 -33.29 -11.85 -17.83
C PHE A 120 -32.38 -10.65 -18.07
N VAL A 121 -32.86 -9.67 -18.83
CA VAL A 121 -32.08 -8.46 -19.14
C VAL A 121 -31.88 -7.62 -17.90
N SER A 122 -32.92 -7.45 -17.07
CA SER A 122 -32.80 -6.67 -15.82
C SER A 122 -31.82 -7.30 -14.83
N VAL A 123 -31.84 -8.62 -14.65
CA VAL A 123 -30.89 -9.33 -13.76
C VAL A 123 -29.48 -9.19 -14.28
N PHE A 124 -29.25 -9.35 -15.58
CA PHE A 124 -27.90 -9.21 -16.16
C PHE A 124 -27.33 -7.81 -15.97
N ILE A 125 -28.12 -6.77 -16.28
CA ILE A 125 -27.70 -5.38 -16.10
C ILE A 125 -27.46 -5.06 -14.63
N SER A 126 -28.40 -5.45 -13.74
CA SER A 126 -28.26 -5.22 -12.29
C SER A 126 -27.04 -5.93 -11.72
N TYR A 127 -26.78 -7.17 -12.13
CA TYR A 127 -25.58 -7.91 -11.74
C TYR A 127 -24.30 -7.15 -12.13
N THR A 128 -24.25 -6.63 -13.36
CA THR A 128 -23.09 -5.89 -13.85
C THR A 128 -22.83 -4.64 -13.02
N PHE A 129 -23.85 -3.82 -12.74
CA PHE A 129 -23.70 -2.61 -11.94
C PHE A 129 -23.33 -2.89 -10.48
N LEU A 130 -23.97 -3.89 -9.86
CA LEU A 130 -23.64 -4.28 -8.48
C LEU A 130 -22.23 -4.88 -8.37
N SER A 131 -21.77 -5.62 -9.39
CA SER A 131 -20.40 -6.14 -9.42
C SER A 131 -19.36 -5.02 -9.54
N TRP A 132 -19.67 -3.98 -10.31
CA TRP A 132 -18.77 -2.81 -10.40
C TRP A 132 -18.71 -2.03 -9.11
N ASP A 133 -19.84 -1.87 -8.41
CA ASP A 133 -19.90 -1.21 -7.11
C ASP A 133 -19.04 -1.95 -6.08
N SER A 134 -19.20 -3.28 -6.01
CA SER A 134 -18.36 -4.14 -5.14
C SER A 134 -16.87 -4.08 -5.49
N LEU A 135 -16.52 -4.04 -6.78
CA LEU A 135 -15.13 -3.94 -7.22
C LEU A 135 -14.51 -2.58 -6.86
N ALA A 136 -15.29 -1.50 -6.95
CA ALA A 136 -14.85 -0.16 -6.57
C ALA A 136 -14.58 -0.07 -5.06
N GLU A 137 -15.41 -0.70 -4.24
CA GLU A 137 -15.23 -0.78 -2.79
C GLU A 137 -13.94 -1.53 -2.41
N GLU A 138 -13.64 -2.65 -3.08
CA GLU A 138 -12.38 -3.39 -2.86
C GLU A 138 -11.14 -2.57 -3.25
N LEU A 139 -11.22 -1.69 -4.24
CA LEU A 139 -10.09 -0.85 -4.66
C LEU A 139 -9.85 0.36 -3.74
N GLU A 140 -10.79 0.67 -2.84
CA GLU A 140 -10.69 1.82 -1.93
C GLU A 140 -9.62 1.63 -0.85
N ASP A 141 -9.36 0.37 -0.41
CA ASP A 141 -8.30 0.05 0.57
C ASP A 141 -7.21 -0.85 -0.04
N PRO A 142 -6.22 -0.29 -0.75
CA PRO A 142 -5.23 -1.07 -1.48
C PRO A 142 -4.16 -1.71 -0.58
N PHE A 143 -4.08 -1.38 0.70
CA PHE A 143 -2.99 -1.81 1.60
C PHE A 143 -3.37 -2.94 2.56
N GLY A 144 -4.58 -3.43 2.49
CA GLY A 144 -5.08 -4.53 3.30
C GLY A 144 -4.40 -5.88 3.03
N THR A 145 -5.14 -6.96 3.24
CA THR A 145 -4.67 -8.35 3.04
C THR A 145 -5.65 -9.17 2.19
N ALA A 146 -6.62 -8.54 1.55
CA ALA A 146 -7.55 -9.19 0.65
C ALA A 146 -6.87 -9.61 -0.68
N ALA A 147 -7.54 -10.43 -1.47
CA ALA A 147 -6.96 -11.00 -2.69
C ALA A 147 -6.56 -9.96 -3.74
N ASN A 148 -7.25 -8.82 -3.76
CA ASN A 148 -7.01 -7.72 -4.72
C ASN A 148 -6.11 -6.62 -4.16
N ASP A 149 -5.65 -6.74 -2.90
CA ASP A 149 -4.77 -5.77 -2.27
C ASP A 149 -3.33 -5.90 -2.75
N LEU A 150 -2.55 -4.84 -2.53
CA LEU A 150 -1.13 -4.85 -2.90
C LEU A 150 -0.35 -5.88 -2.06
N PRO A 151 0.47 -6.74 -2.70
CA PRO A 151 1.27 -7.75 -2.01
C PRO A 151 2.49 -7.13 -1.32
N LEU A 152 2.26 -6.32 -0.28
CA LEU A 152 3.31 -5.54 0.39
C LEU A 152 4.44 -6.40 0.96
N ASN A 153 4.14 -7.62 1.43
CA ASN A 153 5.16 -8.55 1.90
C ASN A 153 6.11 -8.97 0.77
N ALA A 154 5.57 -9.33 -0.38
CA ALA A 154 6.38 -9.72 -1.54
C ALA A 154 7.18 -8.54 -2.09
N MET A 155 6.62 -7.33 -2.09
CA MET A 155 7.31 -6.12 -2.49
C MET A 155 8.48 -5.80 -1.55
N CYS A 156 8.28 -5.83 -0.24
CA CYS A 156 9.34 -5.62 0.75
C CYS A 156 10.45 -6.68 0.64
N ASN A 157 10.07 -7.95 0.49
CA ASN A 157 11.02 -9.05 0.30
C ASN A 157 11.85 -8.87 -0.98
N THR A 158 11.22 -8.46 -2.08
CA THR A 158 11.92 -8.20 -3.35
C THR A 158 12.92 -7.06 -3.22
N ILE A 159 12.53 -5.95 -2.56
CA ILE A 159 13.43 -4.81 -2.29
C ILE A 159 14.61 -5.26 -1.42
N GLU A 160 14.35 -5.99 -0.34
CA GLU A 160 15.41 -6.49 0.54
C GLU A 160 16.38 -7.42 -0.20
N ARG A 161 15.88 -8.38 -0.96
CA ARG A 161 16.70 -9.30 -1.75
C ARG A 161 17.61 -8.56 -2.75
N ASN A 162 17.04 -7.58 -3.47
CA ASN A 162 17.81 -6.80 -4.44
C ASN A 162 18.93 -5.99 -3.75
N LEU A 163 18.65 -5.39 -2.60
CA LEU A 163 19.67 -4.64 -1.85
C LEU A 163 20.77 -5.54 -1.29
N LEU A 164 20.42 -6.71 -0.75
CA LEU A 164 21.37 -7.69 -0.26
C LEU A 164 22.24 -8.24 -1.40
N ASP A 165 21.65 -8.56 -2.53
CA ASP A 165 22.38 -9.02 -3.72
C ASP A 165 23.36 -7.97 -4.24
N MET A 166 22.91 -6.72 -4.37
CA MET A 166 23.76 -5.58 -4.76
C MET A 166 24.94 -5.35 -3.81
N THR A 167 24.79 -5.66 -2.53
CA THR A 167 25.84 -5.51 -1.49
C THR A 167 26.64 -6.79 -1.29
N GLY A 168 26.38 -7.86 -2.05
CA GLY A 168 27.07 -9.13 -1.96
C GLY A 168 26.80 -9.91 -0.66
N GLN A 169 25.72 -9.64 0.02
CA GLN A 169 25.34 -10.32 1.26
C GLN A 169 24.51 -11.57 0.98
N HIS A 170 24.97 -12.71 1.47
CA HIS A 170 24.32 -14.00 1.33
C HIS A 170 24.21 -14.73 2.69
N PRO A 171 23.22 -15.63 2.90
CA PRO A 171 22.16 -16.07 1.96
C PRO A 171 21.07 -15.02 1.77
N LEU A 172 20.45 -14.99 0.58
CA LEU A 172 19.30 -14.15 0.30
C LEU A 172 18.04 -14.75 0.93
N PRO A 173 17.10 -13.92 1.43
CA PRO A 173 15.78 -14.40 1.87
C PRO A 173 15.08 -15.19 0.76
N GLU A 174 14.24 -16.16 1.12
CA GLU A 174 13.47 -16.91 0.14
C GLU A 174 12.49 -15.99 -0.61
N THR A 175 12.32 -16.24 -1.91
CA THR A 175 11.32 -15.53 -2.70
C THR A 175 9.93 -15.97 -2.25
N LEU A 176 9.09 -15.02 -1.85
CA LEU A 176 7.69 -15.32 -1.56
C LEU A 176 7.00 -15.79 -2.84
N ARG A 177 6.36 -16.95 -2.76
CA ARG A 177 5.56 -17.51 -3.86
C ARG A 177 4.09 -17.33 -3.55
N PRO A 178 3.25 -17.15 -4.57
CA PRO A 178 1.82 -17.09 -4.35
C PRO A 178 1.33 -18.39 -3.70
N ASP A 179 0.34 -18.27 -2.84
CA ASP A 179 -0.36 -19.40 -2.25
C ASP A 179 -1.20 -20.16 -3.30
N ARG A 180 -1.97 -21.17 -2.85
CA ARG A 180 -2.85 -21.96 -3.72
C ARG A 180 -3.93 -21.10 -4.44
N TYR A 181 -4.24 -19.94 -3.92
CA TYR A 181 -5.23 -18.98 -4.44
C TYR A 181 -4.58 -17.78 -5.14
N PHE A 182 -3.28 -17.89 -5.46
CA PHE A 182 -2.48 -16.84 -6.08
C PHE A 182 -2.29 -15.56 -5.23
N ASN A 183 -2.51 -15.61 -3.91
CA ASN A 183 -2.24 -14.49 -3.01
C ASN A 183 -0.76 -14.44 -2.62
N LEU A 184 -0.20 -13.23 -2.59
CA LEU A 184 1.20 -12.93 -2.24
C LEU A 184 1.31 -12.07 -0.96
N THR A 185 0.30 -12.11 -0.13
CA THR A 185 0.18 -11.26 1.08
C THR A 185 1.30 -11.45 2.09
#